data_3e2b7729c9f563d9fd7ae50542836095
#
_entry.id   3e2b7729c9f563d9fd7ae50542836095
#
_cell.length_a   1.000
_cell.length_b   1.000
_cell.length_c   1.000
_cell.angle_alpha   90.00
_cell.angle_beta   90.00
_cell.angle_gamma   90.00
#
_symmetry.space_group_name_H-M   'P 1'
#
loop_
_entity.id
_entity.type
_entity.pdbx_description
1 polymer ?
#
loop_
_entity_poly.entity_id
_entity_poly.type
_entity_poly.pdbx_seq_one_letter_code
_entity_poly.pdbx_strand_id
1 'polypeptide(L)'
;MRLDRPGPIPLDGLVRIPGGTFRMGSDRHYPEEGPAHGVVVDGFWMEPHLVTNRAFAAFVEATGYRTVAERPLDPDDFPGAPPENLVPGSMVFTMTAGPVDLRHLNQWWTWTPGASWRHPEGPGSSIADRADHPVVHVAYADAEAYAAWAGCSLPTEA
;
A
#
# COMPACT_ATOMS: atom_id res chain seq x y z
N MET A 1 -3.46 -31.46 -3.53
CA MET A 1 -2.10 -31.07 -3.16
C MET A 1 -2.22 -30.05 -2.03
N ARG A 2 -1.88 -30.41 -0.79
CA ARG A 2 -1.82 -29.43 0.32
C ARG A 2 -0.59 -28.56 0.04
N LEU A 3 -0.84 -27.29 -0.23
CA LEU A 3 0.23 -26.29 -0.20
C LEU A 3 0.53 -26.06 1.28
N ASP A 4 1.67 -26.55 1.77
CA ASP A 4 2.22 -26.16 3.08
C ASP A 4 2.59 -24.68 2.99
N ARG A 5 1.71 -23.86 3.51
CA ARG A 5 1.85 -22.40 3.46
C ARG A 5 2.41 -21.92 4.80
N PRO A 6 3.60 -21.29 4.82
CA PRO A 6 4.24 -20.86 6.07
C PRO A 6 3.66 -19.58 6.69
N GLY A 7 2.58 -19.02 6.14
CA GLY A 7 2.03 -17.73 6.59
C GLY A 7 0.86 -17.86 7.56
N PRO A 8 0.56 -16.80 8.34
CA PRO A 8 -0.51 -16.79 9.34
C PRO A 8 -1.93 -16.66 8.76
N ILE A 9 -2.08 -16.35 7.46
CA ILE A 9 -3.40 -16.23 6.82
C ILE A 9 -3.90 -17.61 6.41
N PRO A 10 -5.01 -18.10 6.99
CA PRO A 10 -5.62 -19.36 6.60
C PRO A 10 -6.17 -19.30 5.16
N LEU A 11 -6.08 -20.41 4.42
CA LEU A 11 -6.62 -20.47 3.05
C LEU A 11 -8.15 -20.29 2.99
N ASP A 12 -8.87 -20.58 4.05
CA ASP A 12 -10.32 -20.40 4.16
C ASP A 12 -10.75 -18.93 4.22
N GLY A 13 -9.81 -18.02 4.52
CA GLY A 13 -10.01 -16.57 4.40
C GLY A 13 -9.81 -15.99 3.00
N LEU A 14 -9.31 -16.78 2.05
CA LEU A 14 -9.01 -16.33 0.69
C LEU A 14 -10.10 -16.74 -0.29
N VAL A 15 -10.30 -15.92 -1.32
CA VAL A 15 -11.20 -16.21 -2.45
C VAL A 15 -10.39 -16.81 -3.59
N ARG A 16 -10.86 -17.96 -4.12
CA ARG A 16 -10.24 -18.54 -5.31
C ARG A 16 -10.69 -17.83 -6.58
N ILE A 17 -9.73 -17.28 -7.30
CA ILE A 17 -9.94 -16.71 -8.64
C ILE A 17 -9.58 -17.80 -9.65
N PRO A 18 -10.51 -18.22 -10.53
CA PRO A 18 -10.22 -19.20 -11.56
C PRO A 18 -9.25 -18.60 -12.58
N GLY A 19 -8.37 -19.44 -13.12
CA GLY A 19 -7.55 -19.07 -14.27
C GLY A 19 -8.41 -18.82 -15.52
N GLY A 20 -7.85 -18.05 -16.44
CA GLY A 20 -8.56 -17.73 -17.68
C GLY A 20 -7.81 -16.74 -18.54
N THR A 21 -8.46 -16.33 -19.62
CA THR A 21 -7.97 -15.31 -20.55
C THR A 21 -8.79 -14.04 -20.39
N PHE A 22 -8.13 -12.90 -20.30
CA PHE A 22 -8.79 -11.60 -20.31
C PHE A 22 -8.08 -10.63 -21.27
N ARG A 23 -8.72 -9.52 -21.57
CA ARG A 23 -8.15 -8.45 -22.38
C ARG A 23 -7.55 -7.40 -21.46
N MET A 24 -6.22 -7.26 -21.50
CA MET A 24 -5.46 -6.28 -20.75
C MET A 24 -5.17 -5.06 -21.61
N GLY A 25 -5.16 -3.88 -20.98
CA GLY A 25 -4.88 -2.61 -21.64
C GLY A 25 -6.07 -2.00 -22.38
N SER A 26 -5.82 -0.86 -22.98
CA SER A 26 -6.84 -0.09 -23.73
C SER A 26 -6.22 0.63 -24.93
N ASP A 27 -6.95 0.65 -26.05
CA ASP A 27 -6.59 1.45 -27.23
C ASP A 27 -7.33 2.81 -27.27
N ARG A 28 -8.07 3.17 -26.16
CA ARG A 28 -9.01 4.29 -26.15
C ARG A 28 -8.69 5.37 -25.14
N HIS A 29 -7.70 5.14 -24.27
CA HIS A 29 -7.34 6.06 -23.18
C HIS A 29 -5.91 6.57 -23.38
N TYR A 30 -5.00 6.26 -22.47
CA TYR A 30 -3.64 6.74 -22.54
C TYR A 30 -2.79 5.88 -23.48
N PRO A 31 -1.83 6.45 -24.23
CA PRO A 31 -0.96 5.70 -25.16
C PRO A 31 -0.20 4.56 -24.50
N GLU A 32 0.19 4.70 -23.22
CA GLU A 32 0.91 3.70 -22.45
C GLU A 32 0.07 2.47 -22.07
N GLU A 33 -1.25 2.55 -22.19
CA GLU A 33 -2.15 1.42 -21.98
C GLU A 33 -2.26 0.50 -23.20
N GLY A 34 -1.85 0.98 -24.35
CA GLY A 34 -1.94 0.25 -25.61
C GLY A 34 -0.69 -0.58 -25.95
N PRO A 35 -0.80 -1.56 -26.81
CA PRO A 35 -2.06 -2.05 -27.42
C PRO A 35 -2.83 -2.97 -26.45
N ALA A 36 -4.16 -2.93 -26.50
CA ALA A 36 -4.97 -3.89 -25.80
C ALA A 36 -4.75 -5.31 -26.33
N HIS A 37 -4.39 -6.26 -25.48
CA HIS A 37 -3.97 -7.60 -25.85
C HIS A 37 -4.57 -8.67 -24.94
N GLY A 38 -4.53 -9.92 -25.37
CA GLY A 38 -5.00 -11.06 -24.59
C GLY A 38 -3.91 -11.55 -23.63
N VAL A 39 -4.27 -11.74 -22.36
CA VAL A 39 -3.38 -12.29 -21.33
C VAL A 39 -4.04 -13.53 -20.73
N VAL A 40 -3.25 -14.57 -20.52
CA VAL A 40 -3.67 -15.80 -19.83
C VAL A 40 -3.06 -15.80 -18.46
N VAL A 41 -3.89 -16.00 -17.43
CA VAL A 41 -3.43 -16.15 -16.04
C VAL A 41 -3.86 -17.50 -15.48
N ASP A 42 -3.02 -18.11 -14.67
CA ASP A 42 -3.38 -19.30 -13.90
C ASP A 42 -4.34 -18.93 -12.76
N GLY A 43 -5.08 -19.92 -12.25
CA GLY A 43 -5.94 -19.71 -11.09
C GLY A 43 -5.11 -19.43 -9.83
N PHE A 44 -5.53 -18.44 -9.03
CA PHE A 44 -4.84 -18.00 -7.81
C PHE A 44 -5.83 -17.76 -6.66
N TRP A 45 -5.29 -17.50 -5.48
CA TRP A 45 -6.05 -17.12 -4.30
C TRP A 45 -5.76 -15.67 -3.96
N MET A 46 -6.80 -14.91 -3.60
CA MET A 46 -6.70 -13.49 -3.29
C MET A 46 -7.46 -13.18 -2.00
N GLU A 47 -6.94 -12.25 -1.23
CA GLU A 47 -7.69 -11.68 -0.10
C GLU A 47 -8.91 -10.91 -0.63
N PRO A 48 -10.10 -11.08 -0.02
CA PRO A 48 -11.32 -10.40 -0.47
C PRO A 48 -11.34 -8.91 -0.13
N HIS A 49 -10.43 -8.46 0.73
CA HIS A 49 -10.33 -7.09 1.19
C HIS A 49 -8.89 -6.59 1.15
N LEU A 50 -8.75 -5.27 1.16
CA LEU A 50 -7.45 -4.63 1.40
C LEU A 50 -6.93 -5.02 2.79
N VAL A 51 -5.59 -5.00 2.96
CA VAL A 51 -4.96 -5.25 4.25
C VAL A 51 -5.45 -4.21 5.26
N THR A 52 -6.04 -4.68 6.36
CA THR A 52 -6.61 -3.80 7.40
C THR A 52 -5.55 -3.37 8.40
N ASN A 53 -5.84 -2.30 9.15
CA ASN A 53 -5.00 -1.87 10.28
C ASN A 53 -4.79 -2.98 11.30
N ARG A 54 -5.82 -3.80 11.58
CA ARG A 54 -5.72 -4.97 12.46
C ARG A 54 -4.73 -6.00 11.95
N ALA A 55 -4.80 -6.36 10.68
CA ALA A 55 -3.91 -7.34 10.07
C ALA A 55 -2.47 -6.83 10.03
N PHE A 56 -2.27 -5.56 9.66
CA PHE A 56 -0.95 -4.95 9.64
C PHE A 56 -0.35 -4.79 11.04
N ALA A 57 -1.17 -4.47 12.06
CA ALA A 57 -0.73 -4.42 13.45
C ALA A 57 -0.21 -5.78 13.94
N ALA A 58 -0.89 -6.89 13.59
CA ALA A 58 -0.42 -8.23 13.93
C ALA A 58 0.94 -8.56 13.28
N PHE A 59 1.16 -8.13 12.04
CA PHE A 59 2.46 -8.24 11.38
C PHE A 59 3.55 -7.48 12.13
N VAL A 60 3.28 -6.22 12.47
CA VAL A 60 4.26 -5.39 13.18
C VAL A 60 4.53 -5.92 14.59
N GLU A 61 3.52 -6.40 15.30
CA GLU A 61 3.67 -7.03 16.62
C GLU A 61 4.54 -8.29 16.56
N ALA A 62 4.31 -9.13 15.55
CA ALA A 62 5.05 -10.38 15.39
C ALA A 62 6.52 -10.19 14.96
N THR A 63 6.83 -9.10 14.24
CA THR A 63 8.13 -8.92 13.57
C THR A 63 8.96 -7.76 14.10
N GLY A 64 8.34 -6.81 14.80
CA GLY A 64 8.97 -5.52 15.15
C GLY A 64 9.24 -4.63 13.93
N TYR A 65 8.56 -4.86 12.79
CA TYR A 65 8.79 -4.12 11.56
C TYR A 65 8.53 -2.62 11.73
N ARG A 66 9.37 -1.80 11.12
CA ARG A 66 9.20 -0.35 11.03
C ARG A 66 9.00 0.02 9.57
N THR A 67 7.89 0.70 9.27
CA THR A 67 7.57 1.15 7.92
C THR A 67 8.51 2.25 7.44
N VAL A 68 8.56 2.47 6.13
CA VAL A 68 9.35 3.55 5.53
C VAL A 68 8.96 4.91 6.14
N ALA A 69 7.66 5.15 6.36
CA ALA A 69 7.16 6.38 6.98
C ALA A 69 7.63 6.59 8.44
N GLU A 70 8.07 5.53 9.12
CA GLU A 70 8.57 5.57 10.51
C GLU A 70 10.11 5.67 10.60
N ARG A 71 10.82 5.66 9.47
CA ARG A 71 12.29 5.73 9.41
C ARG A 71 12.74 7.13 9.02
N PRO A 72 13.92 7.60 9.51
CA PRO A 72 14.56 8.77 8.95
C PRO A 72 14.81 8.59 7.44
N LEU A 73 14.62 9.64 6.67
CA LEU A 73 14.94 9.65 5.25
C LEU A 73 16.46 9.76 5.07
N ASP A 74 17.01 9.02 4.12
CA ASP A 74 18.43 9.09 3.80
C ASP A 74 18.70 10.39 2.98
N PRO A 75 19.58 11.28 3.42
CA PRO A 75 19.91 12.48 2.66
C PRO A 75 20.45 12.19 1.25
N ASP A 76 21.08 11.05 1.04
CA ASP A 76 21.63 10.67 -0.26
C ASP A 76 20.53 10.35 -1.29
N ASP A 77 19.36 9.90 -0.81
CA ASP A 77 18.18 9.66 -1.65
C ASP A 77 17.45 10.97 -2.03
N PHE A 78 17.71 12.06 -1.31
CA PHE A 78 17.03 13.34 -1.46
C PHE A 78 18.02 14.52 -1.56
N PRO A 79 18.89 14.56 -2.59
CA PRO A 79 19.91 15.58 -2.72
C PRO A 79 19.30 17.00 -2.78
N GLY A 80 19.74 17.87 -1.87
CA GLY A 80 19.27 19.24 -1.80
C GLY A 80 17.99 19.44 -0.96
N ALA A 81 17.43 18.40 -0.37
CA ALA A 81 16.32 18.54 0.57
C ALA A 81 16.84 19.18 1.89
N PRO A 82 16.10 20.18 2.43
CA PRO A 82 16.42 20.72 3.74
C PRO A 82 16.35 19.63 4.84
N PRO A 83 17.27 19.63 5.82
CA PRO A 83 17.30 18.61 6.88
C PRO A 83 15.99 18.45 7.65
N GLU A 84 15.25 19.54 7.82
CA GLU A 84 13.93 19.55 8.48
C GLU A 84 12.86 18.77 7.71
N ASN A 85 13.06 18.51 6.41
CA ASN A 85 12.18 17.71 5.59
C ASN A 85 12.58 16.22 5.56
N LEU A 86 13.75 15.89 6.10
CA LEU A 86 14.26 14.51 6.16
C LEU A 86 13.81 13.75 7.42
N VAL A 87 12.80 14.25 8.10
CA VAL A 87 12.19 13.59 9.26
C VAL A 87 11.19 12.52 8.83
N PRO A 88 10.99 11.47 9.64
CA PRO A 88 9.94 10.47 9.38
C PRO A 88 8.58 11.13 9.20
N GLY A 89 7.80 10.64 8.24
CA GLY A 89 6.49 11.18 7.93
C GLY A 89 5.92 10.62 6.64
N SER A 90 4.81 11.17 6.23
CA SER A 90 4.13 10.79 4.98
C SER A 90 3.27 11.92 4.44
N MET A 91 2.83 11.76 3.18
CA MET A 91 1.88 12.69 2.57
C MET A 91 0.47 12.43 3.09
N VAL A 92 -0.14 13.45 3.66
CA VAL A 92 -1.53 13.39 4.16
C VAL A 92 -2.43 14.16 3.22
N PHE A 93 -3.55 13.52 2.85
CA PHE A 93 -4.59 14.15 2.05
C PHE A 93 -5.40 15.13 2.90
N THR A 94 -5.61 16.33 2.37
CA THR A 94 -6.47 17.34 2.98
C THR A 94 -7.50 17.79 1.96
N MET A 95 -8.79 17.60 2.31
CA MET A 95 -9.88 18.02 1.42
C MET A 95 -9.84 19.54 1.23
N THR A 96 -9.89 19.98 -0.02
CA THR A 96 -9.94 21.40 -0.37
C THR A 96 -11.34 21.96 -0.24
N ALA A 97 -11.45 23.26 0.04
CA ALA A 97 -12.76 23.94 0.16
C ALA A 97 -13.51 24.11 -1.17
N GLY A 98 -12.85 23.84 -2.31
CA GLY A 98 -13.43 23.97 -3.64
C GLY A 98 -12.48 23.43 -4.72
N PRO A 99 -12.83 23.61 -6.01
CA PRO A 99 -11.98 23.19 -7.12
C PRO A 99 -10.58 23.81 -7.05
N VAL A 100 -9.56 23.02 -7.37
CA VAL A 100 -8.15 23.42 -7.35
C VAL A 100 -7.49 23.13 -8.69
N ASP A 101 -6.34 23.78 -8.93
CA ASP A 101 -5.51 23.50 -10.09
C ASP A 101 -4.76 22.18 -9.88
N LEU A 102 -5.13 21.15 -10.63
CA LEU A 102 -4.58 19.80 -10.51
C LEU A 102 -3.08 19.68 -10.84
N ARG A 103 -2.45 20.74 -11.36
CA ARG A 103 -1.00 20.79 -11.59
C ARG A 103 -0.20 21.00 -10.29
N HIS A 104 -0.86 21.34 -9.20
CA HIS A 104 -0.24 21.67 -7.91
C HIS A 104 -0.70 20.72 -6.80
N LEU A 105 -0.06 19.55 -6.70
CA LEU A 105 -0.39 18.50 -5.73
C LEU A 105 -0.40 18.97 -4.27
N ASN A 106 0.43 19.94 -3.93
CA ASN A 106 0.53 20.50 -2.59
C ASN A 106 -0.73 21.23 -2.10
N GLN A 107 -1.73 21.42 -2.95
CA GLN A 107 -3.03 21.96 -2.54
C GLN A 107 -3.89 20.97 -1.76
N TRP A 108 -3.65 19.66 -1.91
CA TRP A 108 -4.41 18.60 -1.22
C TRP A 108 -3.53 17.48 -0.64
N TRP A 109 -2.23 17.48 -0.94
CA TRP A 109 -1.27 16.61 -0.30
C TRP A 109 -0.25 17.44 0.48
N THR A 110 -0.10 17.13 1.78
CA THR A 110 0.84 17.83 2.65
C THR A 110 1.78 16.82 3.30
N TRP A 111 3.09 17.06 3.19
CA TRP A 111 4.05 16.31 3.98
C TRP A 111 3.81 16.59 5.47
N THR A 112 3.54 15.54 6.23
CA THR A 112 3.21 15.62 7.65
C THR A 112 4.23 14.81 8.46
N PRO A 113 5.13 15.46 9.18
CA PRO A 113 6.05 14.78 10.09
C PRO A 113 5.30 13.90 11.09
N GLY A 114 5.79 12.66 11.27
CA GLY A 114 5.18 11.68 12.17
C GLY A 114 3.89 11.03 11.67
N ALA A 115 3.39 11.38 10.47
CA ALA A 115 2.31 10.63 9.84
C ALA A 115 2.82 9.22 9.48
N SER A 116 2.04 8.23 9.87
CA SER A 116 2.36 6.81 9.68
C SER A 116 1.08 5.98 9.71
N TRP A 117 1.19 4.69 9.48
CA TRP A 117 0.03 3.80 9.56
C TRP A 117 -0.68 3.84 10.94
N ARG A 118 0.04 4.14 12.04
CA ARG A 118 -0.53 4.30 13.40
C ARG A 118 -1.15 5.68 13.63
N HIS A 119 -0.67 6.67 12.92
CA HIS A 119 -1.02 8.09 13.04
C HIS A 119 -1.32 8.68 11.65
N PRO A 120 -2.48 8.31 11.04
CA PRO A 120 -2.75 8.63 9.63
C PRO A 120 -2.76 10.11 9.28
N GLU A 121 -3.18 10.96 10.21
CA GLU A 121 -3.20 12.41 10.04
C GLU A 121 -2.07 13.11 10.82
N GLY A 122 -1.04 12.38 11.24
CA GLY A 122 0.08 12.87 12.05
C GLY A 122 -0.01 12.49 13.53
N PRO A 123 0.92 12.93 14.39
CA PRO A 123 1.11 12.43 15.76
C PRO A 123 -0.10 12.53 16.70
N GLY A 124 -1.04 13.44 16.40
CA GLY A 124 -2.28 13.59 17.18
C GLY A 124 -3.40 12.65 16.77
N SER A 125 -3.23 11.85 15.72
CA SER A 125 -4.24 10.92 15.20
C SER A 125 -4.02 9.49 15.68
N SER A 126 -5.04 8.63 15.54
CA SER A 126 -5.02 7.24 15.98
C SER A 126 -5.87 6.36 15.07
N ILE A 127 -5.55 5.07 15.04
CA ILE A 127 -6.34 4.03 14.36
C ILE A 127 -7.20 3.21 15.33
N ALA A 128 -7.33 3.62 16.60
CA ALA A 128 -7.99 2.83 17.64
C ALA A 128 -9.44 2.45 17.31
N ASP A 129 -10.15 3.30 16.58
CA ASP A 129 -11.52 3.12 16.09
C ASP A 129 -11.59 2.65 14.62
N ARG A 130 -10.45 2.37 13.98
CA ARG A 130 -10.32 2.08 12.55
C ARG A 130 -9.63 0.73 12.30
N ALA A 131 -9.82 -0.24 13.20
CA ALA A 131 -9.13 -1.53 13.11
C ALA A 131 -9.39 -2.27 11.78
N ASP A 132 -10.61 -2.17 11.26
CA ASP A 132 -11.03 -2.83 10.03
C ASP A 132 -10.97 -1.92 8.77
N HIS A 133 -10.43 -0.70 8.90
CA HIS A 133 -10.11 0.15 7.77
C HIS A 133 -8.81 -0.30 7.11
N PRO A 134 -8.64 -0.02 5.81
CA PRO A 134 -7.38 -0.26 5.11
C PRO A 134 -6.21 0.44 5.78
N VAL A 135 -5.07 -0.24 5.87
CA VAL A 135 -3.82 0.39 6.30
C VAL A 135 -3.35 1.40 5.26
N VAL A 136 -2.83 2.53 5.74
CA VAL A 136 -2.32 3.63 4.90
C VAL A 136 -0.87 3.95 5.25
N HIS A 137 -0.22 4.81 4.47
CA HIS A 137 1.19 5.21 4.65
C HIS A 137 2.16 4.02 4.63
N VAL A 138 1.89 3.07 3.73
CA VAL A 138 2.76 1.93 3.47
C VAL A 138 3.42 2.11 2.10
N ALA A 139 4.73 1.99 2.05
CA ALA A 139 5.50 1.96 0.82
C ALA A 139 5.47 0.56 0.19
N TYR A 140 5.92 0.43 -1.05
CA TYR A 140 6.02 -0.86 -1.73
C TYR A 140 6.81 -1.90 -0.90
N ALA A 141 7.95 -1.51 -0.33
CA ALA A 141 8.77 -2.38 0.51
C ALA A 141 8.04 -2.85 1.79
N ASP A 142 7.17 -2.01 2.36
CA ASP A 142 6.36 -2.37 3.52
C ASP A 142 5.30 -3.42 3.13
N ALA A 143 4.68 -3.23 1.96
CA ALA A 143 3.70 -4.17 1.41
C ALA A 143 4.32 -5.53 1.07
N GLU A 144 5.54 -5.53 0.48
CA GLU A 144 6.29 -6.78 0.22
C GLU A 144 6.63 -7.52 1.53
N ALA A 145 7.08 -6.78 2.55
CA ALA A 145 7.43 -7.37 3.85
C ALA A 145 6.20 -7.99 4.52
N TYR A 146 5.05 -7.31 4.48
CA TYR A 146 3.78 -7.87 4.95
C TYR A 146 3.39 -9.11 4.16
N ALA A 147 3.41 -9.05 2.83
CA ALA A 147 3.03 -10.18 1.98
C ALA A 147 3.92 -11.41 2.25
N ALA A 148 5.23 -11.23 2.36
CA ALA A 148 6.17 -12.30 2.69
C ALA A 148 5.87 -12.93 4.07
N TRP A 149 5.61 -12.11 5.11
CA TRP A 149 5.22 -12.59 6.42
C TRP A 149 3.90 -13.35 6.37
N ALA A 150 2.93 -12.86 5.62
CA ALA A 150 1.63 -13.48 5.43
C ALA A 150 1.68 -14.77 4.59
N GLY A 151 2.83 -15.10 4.00
CA GLY A 151 2.99 -16.22 3.05
C GLY A 151 2.29 -15.98 1.71
N CYS A 152 2.18 -14.72 1.32
CA CYS A 152 1.58 -14.26 0.06
C CYS A 152 2.64 -13.56 -0.81
N SER A 153 2.21 -13.09 -1.95
CA SER A 153 2.93 -12.13 -2.79
C SER A 153 2.02 -10.98 -3.15
N LEU A 154 2.59 -9.86 -3.52
CA LEU A 154 1.82 -8.81 -4.18
C LEU A 154 1.32 -9.32 -5.53
N PRO A 155 0.14 -8.89 -5.99
CA PRO A 155 -0.35 -9.25 -7.31
C PRO A 155 0.57 -8.68 -8.39
N THR A 156 0.58 -9.34 -9.54
CA THR A 156 1.16 -8.79 -10.77
C THR A 156 0.19 -7.83 -11.42
N GLU A 157 0.62 -7.12 -12.45
CA GLU A 157 -0.26 -6.25 -13.23
C GLU A 157 -1.33 -7.05 -14.01
N ALA A 158 -1.03 -8.29 -14.34
CA ALA A 158 -1.92 -9.22 -15.04
C ALA A 158 -2.56 -10.23 -14.10
#